data_6a4dbd6f31854550869d491c08876417
#
_entry.id   6a4dbd6f31854550869d491c08876417
#
_cell.length_a   1.000
_cell.length_b   1.000
_cell.length_c   1.000
_cell.angle_alpha   90.00
_cell.angle_beta   90.00
_cell.angle_gamma   90.00
#
_symmetry.space_group_name_H-M   'P 1'
#
loop_
_entity.id
_entity.type
_entity.pdbx_description
1 polymer ?
#
loop_
_entity_poly.entity_id
_entity_poly.type
_entity_poly.pdbx_seq_one_letter_code
_entity_poly.pdbx_strand_id
1 'polypeptide(L)'
;GKYLDLDAEGNLFMSWRDGGTFGIARINEQQNIVTPLIEAGSADRILYANGLTVDRATGMLTAAHESVKEVTFTFDPREAWYPRQRNIKYSQSDLNSIVDADKYKNFITFCPYDGYLYTRYRDGKVAKIDPETFEGHIIHQGPSGSQYGQAINPAKPWLLYITLHSNAPTAYRQGISVLDLRDPDGTGGFKRLNAPGGSAFRDGPIEDALFNYPKDIKFDNDGNMFVADYGNHCIRMVSADNIVTTVAGQPGVAGYKDGGPLESLFKNPWGVAVNEQGDIYIADWGNARIRKLVIE
;
A
#
# COMPACT_ATOMS: atom_id res chain seq x y z
N GLY A 1 -10.95 5.37 -6.74
CA GLY A 1 -9.84 5.36 -5.79
C GLY A 1 -9.07 4.06 -5.84
N LYS A 2 -7.81 4.10 -5.46
CA LYS A 2 -6.97 2.91 -5.40
C LYS A 2 -6.45 2.67 -3.99
N TYR A 3 -5.61 3.53 -3.49
CA TYR A 3 -4.96 3.36 -2.19
C TYR A 3 -5.56 4.31 -1.16
N LEU A 4 -5.59 3.86 0.08
CA LEU A 4 -6.15 4.59 1.21
C LEU A 4 -5.10 4.69 2.32
N ASP A 5 -5.12 5.79 3.05
CA ASP A 5 -4.42 5.93 4.32
C ASP A 5 -5.11 6.94 5.24
N LEU A 6 -4.81 6.88 6.53
CA LEU A 6 -5.41 7.70 7.58
C LEU A 6 -4.33 8.47 8.33
N ASP A 7 -4.64 9.73 8.68
CA ASP A 7 -3.85 10.45 9.67
C ASP A 7 -4.26 10.08 11.12
N ALA A 8 -3.60 10.69 12.10
CA ALA A 8 -3.87 10.45 13.52
C ALA A 8 -5.25 10.94 13.94
N GLU A 9 -5.81 11.93 13.27
CA GLU A 9 -7.15 12.46 13.53
C GLU A 9 -8.26 11.63 12.86
N GLY A 10 -7.89 10.58 12.12
CA GLY A 10 -8.82 9.71 11.39
C GLY A 10 -9.31 10.28 10.06
N ASN A 11 -8.66 11.34 9.53
CA ASN A 11 -8.97 11.80 8.19
C ASN A 11 -8.51 10.78 7.16
N LEU A 12 -9.42 10.39 6.27
CA LEU A 12 -9.13 9.42 5.22
C LEU A 12 -8.64 10.10 3.95
N PHE A 13 -7.52 9.64 3.45
CA PHE A 13 -6.91 10.08 2.18
C PHE A 13 -6.96 8.96 1.15
N MET A 14 -7.15 9.34 -0.10
CA MET A 14 -7.26 8.41 -1.22
C MET A 14 -6.44 8.88 -2.40
N SER A 15 -5.62 8.01 -2.97
CA SER A 15 -5.13 8.21 -4.33
C SER A 15 -6.16 7.72 -5.34
N TRP A 16 -6.32 8.43 -6.45
CA TRP A 16 -7.26 8.06 -7.50
C TRP A 16 -6.65 8.22 -8.90
N ARG A 17 -7.21 7.46 -9.84
CA ARG A 17 -6.88 7.54 -11.26
C ARG A 17 -8.16 7.44 -12.08
N ASP A 18 -8.30 8.31 -13.06
CA ASP A 18 -9.36 8.28 -14.07
C ASP A 18 -8.82 8.73 -15.42
N GLY A 19 -8.99 7.92 -16.46
CA GLY A 19 -8.66 8.27 -17.84
C GLY A 19 -7.25 8.82 -18.11
N GLY A 20 -6.26 8.53 -17.27
CA GLY A 20 -4.90 9.10 -17.37
C GLY A 20 -4.66 10.28 -16.44
N THR A 21 -5.68 10.73 -15.72
CA THR A 21 -5.59 11.73 -14.65
C THR A 21 -5.38 11.03 -13.32
N PHE A 22 -4.54 11.61 -12.47
CA PHE A 22 -4.22 11.11 -11.15
C PHE A 22 -4.46 12.22 -10.13
N GLY A 23 -4.78 11.83 -8.90
CA GLY A 23 -4.95 12.80 -7.84
C GLY A 23 -4.92 12.15 -6.46
N ILE A 24 -4.93 13.02 -5.46
CA ILE A 24 -5.11 12.66 -4.06
C ILE A 24 -6.34 13.43 -3.57
N ALA A 25 -7.18 12.78 -2.79
CA ALA A 25 -8.38 13.36 -2.23
C ALA A 25 -8.45 13.08 -0.72
N ARG A 26 -9.05 14.02 0.01
CA ARG A 26 -9.52 13.80 1.38
C ARG A 26 -10.98 13.40 1.33
N ILE A 27 -11.35 12.40 2.11
CA ILE A 27 -12.72 11.91 2.22
C ILE A 27 -13.27 12.36 3.58
N ASN A 28 -14.38 13.10 3.54
CA ASN A 28 -15.14 13.41 4.74
C ASN A 28 -16.28 12.39 4.85
N GLU A 29 -16.17 11.47 5.79
CA GLU A 29 -17.14 10.40 6.00
C GLU A 29 -18.51 10.93 6.39
N GLN A 30 -18.57 11.94 7.29
CA GLN A 30 -19.82 12.47 7.81
C GLN A 30 -20.66 13.19 6.75
N GLN A 31 -20.01 13.78 5.77
CA GLN A 31 -20.64 14.56 4.72
C GLN A 31 -20.72 13.82 3.37
N ASN A 32 -20.11 12.62 3.27
CA ASN A 32 -19.93 11.90 2.00
C ASN A 32 -19.25 12.75 0.91
N ILE A 33 -18.37 13.67 1.32
CA ILE A 33 -17.67 14.57 0.41
C ILE A 33 -16.27 14.04 0.16
N VAL A 34 -15.92 13.94 -1.11
CA VAL A 34 -14.56 13.73 -1.58
C VAL A 34 -14.01 15.08 -2.04
N THR A 35 -13.09 15.62 -1.28
CA THR A 35 -12.42 16.88 -1.63
C THR A 35 -11.10 16.56 -2.33
N PRO A 36 -10.96 16.86 -3.64
CA PRO A 36 -9.69 16.74 -4.31
C PRO A 36 -8.67 17.64 -3.64
N LEU A 37 -7.53 17.09 -3.25
CA LEU A 37 -6.39 17.85 -2.74
C LEU A 37 -5.50 18.33 -3.89
N ILE A 38 -5.62 17.66 -5.03
CA ILE A 38 -4.86 17.95 -6.24
C ILE A 38 -5.80 17.74 -7.41
N GLU A 39 -6.08 18.81 -8.12
CA GLU A 39 -6.91 18.77 -9.33
C GLU A 39 -6.09 18.44 -10.57
N ALA A 40 -6.69 17.65 -11.44
CA ALA A 40 -6.19 17.41 -12.77
C ALA A 40 -6.19 18.70 -13.59
N GLY A 41 -5.02 19.09 -14.09
CA GLY A 41 -4.92 20.24 -15.03
C GLY A 41 -4.18 21.46 -14.51
N SER A 42 -3.82 21.54 -13.21
CA SER A 42 -2.90 22.55 -12.72
C SER A 42 -1.49 22.36 -13.28
N ALA A 43 -0.70 23.43 -13.38
CA ALA A 43 0.69 23.38 -13.83
C ALA A 43 1.57 22.48 -12.94
N ASP A 44 1.13 22.22 -11.70
CA ASP A 44 1.78 21.39 -10.68
C ASP A 44 1.25 19.95 -10.68
N ARG A 45 1.00 19.39 -11.85
CA ARG A 45 0.43 18.04 -12.04
C ARG A 45 1.18 17.00 -11.24
N ILE A 46 0.54 16.40 -10.23
CA ILE A 46 0.93 15.06 -9.78
C ILE A 46 0.50 14.07 -10.88
N LEU A 47 1.33 13.94 -11.88
CA LEU A 47 1.20 12.90 -12.87
C LEU A 47 1.67 11.60 -12.22
N TYR A 48 0.78 10.58 -12.24
CA TYR A 48 1.15 9.22 -11.80
C TYR A 48 1.39 9.02 -10.30
N ALA A 49 0.76 9.80 -9.39
CA ALA A 49 0.72 9.46 -7.98
C ALA A 49 -0.01 8.12 -7.80
N ASN A 50 0.65 7.18 -7.12
CA ASN A 50 0.10 5.84 -6.90
C ASN A 50 -0.12 5.59 -5.41
N GLY A 51 0.66 4.74 -4.75
CA GLY A 51 0.56 4.51 -3.32
C GLY A 51 0.93 5.75 -2.52
N LEU A 52 0.24 5.94 -1.42
CA LEU A 52 0.46 7.05 -0.49
C LEU A 52 0.65 6.54 0.93
N THR A 53 1.31 7.32 1.75
CA THR A 53 1.46 7.11 3.18
C THR A 53 1.27 8.43 3.92
N VAL A 54 0.71 8.35 5.12
CA VAL A 54 0.64 9.46 6.05
C VAL A 54 1.55 9.16 7.24
N ASP A 55 2.47 10.07 7.53
CA ASP A 55 3.17 10.04 8.81
C ASP A 55 2.20 10.52 9.89
N ARG A 56 1.75 9.61 10.73
CA ARG A 56 0.76 9.91 11.78
C ARG A 56 1.26 10.88 12.84
N ALA A 57 2.57 10.97 13.07
CA ALA A 57 3.14 11.88 14.06
C ALA A 57 3.13 13.33 13.58
N THR A 58 3.40 13.57 12.32
CA THR A 58 3.51 14.91 11.73
C THR A 58 2.30 15.30 10.88
N GLY A 59 1.48 14.33 10.46
CA GLY A 59 0.40 14.52 9.50
C GLY A 59 0.86 14.68 8.05
N MET A 60 2.16 14.58 7.78
CA MET A 60 2.71 14.73 6.43
C MET A 60 2.28 13.57 5.54
N LEU A 61 1.73 13.89 4.38
CA LEU A 61 1.37 12.93 3.35
C LEU A 61 2.48 12.83 2.31
N THR A 62 2.90 11.62 2.00
CA THR A 62 3.86 11.34 0.92
C THR A 62 3.27 10.35 -0.08
N ALA A 63 3.42 10.63 -1.37
CA ALA A 63 2.94 9.78 -2.45
C ALA A 63 4.06 9.44 -3.44
N ALA A 64 4.07 8.19 -3.91
CA ALA A 64 5.03 7.73 -4.90
C ALA A 64 4.64 8.21 -6.31
N HIS A 65 5.64 8.66 -7.09
CA HIS A 65 5.48 8.84 -8.53
C HIS A 65 5.80 7.53 -9.25
N GLU A 66 4.83 6.99 -9.98
CA GLU A 66 4.94 5.64 -10.57
C GLU A 66 6.11 5.49 -11.56
N SER A 67 6.34 6.47 -12.41
CA SER A 67 7.19 6.30 -13.60
C SER A 67 8.52 7.06 -13.59
N VAL A 68 8.85 7.78 -12.51
CA VAL A 68 10.13 8.50 -12.38
C VAL A 68 10.84 8.04 -11.12
N LYS A 69 12.10 7.59 -11.27
CA LYS A 69 12.91 7.00 -10.18
C LYS A 69 13.00 7.89 -8.96
N GLU A 70 13.33 9.15 -9.19
CA GLU A 70 13.71 10.10 -8.15
C GLU A 70 12.51 10.89 -7.60
N VAL A 71 11.35 10.87 -8.27
CA VAL A 71 10.25 11.77 -7.91
C VAL A 71 9.33 11.14 -6.89
N THR A 72 9.02 11.91 -5.87
CA THR A 72 7.95 11.69 -4.90
C THR A 72 7.25 13.02 -4.63
N PHE A 73 6.09 12.98 -3.98
CA PHE A 73 5.32 14.15 -3.60
C PHE A 73 5.10 14.14 -2.10
N THR A 74 5.34 15.27 -1.45
CA THR A 74 5.07 15.41 -0.03
C THR A 74 4.41 16.74 0.26
N PHE A 75 3.47 16.78 1.18
CA PHE A 75 2.79 17.99 1.63
C PHE A 75 2.09 17.77 2.97
N ASP A 76 1.86 18.85 3.69
CA ASP A 76 0.99 18.88 4.83
C ASP A 76 -0.45 19.14 4.34
N PRO A 77 -1.38 18.18 4.48
CA PRO A 77 -2.75 18.36 4.02
C PRO A 77 -3.56 19.38 4.85
N ARG A 78 -3.01 19.89 5.96
CA ARG A 78 -3.62 20.93 6.81
C ARG A 78 -3.22 22.35 6.35
N GLU A 79 -2.08 22.48 5.68
CA GLU A 79 -1.60 23.75 5.11
C GLU A 79 -2.09 23.90 3.67
N ALA A 80 -1.92 25.10 3.09
CA ALA A 80 -2.41 25.36 1.74
C ALA A 80 -1.79 24.41 0.68
N TRP A 81 -2.55 23.70 0.12
CA TRP A 81 -2.85 22.78 -1.00
C TRP A 81 -1.81 22.66 -2.14
N TYR A 82 -0.52 22.74 -1.93
CA TYR A 82 0.45 22.49 -3.00
C TYR A 82 1.39 21.34 -2.63
N PRO A 83 1.16 20.14 -3.22
CA PRO A 83 2.13 19.06 -3.09
C PRO A 83 3.46 19.54 -3.67
N ARG A 84 4.48 19.49 -2.85
CA ARG A 84 5.83 19.78 -3.32
C ARG A 84 6.40 18.53 -3.95
N GLN A 85 6.73 18.61 -5.24
CA GLN A 85 7.58 17.60 -5.84
C GLN A 85 8.91 17.60 -5.10
N ARG A 86 9.33 16.40 -4.68
CA ARG A 86 10.63 16.18 -4.07
C ARG A 86 11.41 15.19 -4.92
N ASN A 87 12.66 15.52 -5.18
CA ASN A 87 13.56 14.62 -5.88
C ASN A 87 14.41 13.87 -4.86
N ILE A 88 14.33 12.55 -4.89
CA ILE A 88 15.19 11.69 -4.09
C ILE A 88 16.60 11.83 -4.62
N LYS A 89 17.53 12.19 -3.75
CA LYS A 89 18.94 12.40 -4.06
C LYS A 89 19.70 11.09 -3.88
N TYR A 90 19.77 10.30 -4.93
CA TYR A 90 20.58 9.09 -4.97
C TYR A 90 22.04 9.41 -5.29
N SER A 91 22.97 8.60 -4.78
CA SER A 91 24.32 8.52 -5.35
C SER A 91 24.24 8.11 -6.82
N GLN A 92 25.25 8.45 -7.64
CA GLN A 92 25.25 8.06 -9.04
C GLN A 92 25.28 6.52 -9.21
N SER A 93 25.91 5.80 -8.28
CA SER A 93 25.93 4.34 -8.27
C SER A 93 24.54 3.75 -7.99
N ASP A 94 23.82 4.27 -6.98
CA ASP A 94 22.47 3.84 -6.67
C ASP A 94 21.52 4.11 -7.83
N LEU A 95 21.57 5.31 -8.39
CA LEU A 95 20.73 5.72 -9.52
C LEU A 95 20.97 4.81 -10.75
N ASN A 96 22.23 4.52 -11.07
CA ASN A 96 22.58 3.64 -12.17
C ASN A 96 22.20 2.19 -11.92
N SER A 97 22.10 1.78 -10.65
CA SER A 97 21.72 0.43 -10.28
C SER A 97 20.26 0.11 -10.56
N ILE A 98 19.37 1.13 -10.53
CA ILE A 98 17.94 0.96 -10.83
C ILE A 98 17.75 0.83 -12.34
N VAL A 99 17.25 -0.32 -12.79
CA VAL A 99 17.04 -0.62 -14.21
C VAL A 99 15.96 0.26 -14.80
N ASP A 100 16.25 0.98 -15.90
CA ASP A 100 15.31 1.95 -16.50
C ASP A 100 14.00 1.33 -16.99
N ALA A 101 14.02 0.10 -17.50
CA ALA A 101 12.82 -0.61 -17.91
C ALA A 101 11.91 -0.98 -16.74
N ASP A 102 12.46 -1.06 -15.53
CA ASP A 102 11.78 -1.52 -14.32
C ASP A 102 11.81 -0.48 -13.17
N LYS A 103 11.98 0.80 -13.51
CA LYS A 103 12.04 1.94 -12.59
C LYS A 103 10.73 2.29 -11.88
N TYR A 104 9.66 1.58 -12.19
CA TYR A 104 8.35 1.84 -11.61
C TYR A 104 8.34 1.52 -10.12
N LYS A 105 7.84 2.47 -9.32
CA LYS A 105 7.53 2.30 -7.91
C LYS A 105 6.06 2.62 -7.67
N ASN A 106 5.34 1.68 -7.08
CA ASN A 106 3.90 1.82 -6.88
C ASN A 106 3.54 2.33 -5.48
N PHE A 107 4.46 2.27 -4.54
CA PHE A 107 4.21 2.62 -3.15
C PHE A 107 5.40 3.30 -2.50
N ILE A 108 5.10 4.10 -1.48
CA ILE A 108 6.07 4.64 -0.53
C ILE A 108 5.46 4.52 0.86
N THR A 109 6.27 4.18 1.87
CA THR A 109 5.80 3.95 3.23
C THR A 109 6.72 4.64 4.22
N PHE A 110 6.14 5.38 5.16
CA PHE A 110 6.88 5.91 6.31
C PHE A 110 7.06 4.81 7.36
N CYS A 111 8.28 4.68 7.89
CA CYS A 111 8.62 3.74 8.94
C CYS A 111 8.80 4.49 10.27
N PRO A 112 7.88 4.35 11.24
CA PRO A 112 7.98 5.08 12.51
C PRO A 112 9.12 4.58 13.41
N TYR A 113 9.69 3.40 13.12
CA TYR A 113 10.79 2.82 13.90
C TYR A 113 12.08 3.62 13.76
N ASP A 114 12.41 4.04 12.55
CA ASP A 114 13.65 4.75 12.24
C ASP A 114 13.45 6.12 11.58
N GLY A 115 12.20 6.51 11.35
CA GLY A 115 11.83 7.81 10.81
C GLY A 115 12.07 7.97 9.29
N TYR A 116 12.34 6.90 8.56
CA TYR A 116 12.64 6.95 7.14
C TYR A 116 11.43 6.56 6.26
N LEU A 117 11.48 7.01 5.01
CA LEU A 117 10.58 6.53 3.96
C LEU A 117 11.22 5.33 3.23
N TYR A 118 10.38 4.37 2.86
CA TYR A 118 10.78 3.21 2.10
C TYR A 118 9.98 3.08 0.82
N THR A 119 10.65 2.80 -0.29
CA THR A 119 10.01 2.47 -1.56
C THR A 119 10.71 1.29 -2.22
N ARG A 120 9.96 0.57 -3.05
CA ARG A 120 10.51 -0.53 -3.82
C ARG A 120 10.29 -0.31 -5.30
N TYR A 121 11.31 -0.57 -6.09
CA TYR A 121 11.27 -0.55 -7.55
C TYR A 121 10.86 -1.92 -8.11
N ARG A 122 10.33 -1.91 -9.33
CA ARG A 122 9.90 -3.14 -10.00
C ARG A 122 11.05 -4.11 -10.30
N ASP A 123 12.28 -3.62 -10.44
CA ASP A 123 13.48 -4.45 -10.56
C ASP A 123 13.86 -5.20 -9.26
N GLY A 124 13.18 -4.90 -8.17
CA GLY A 124 13.35 -5.54 -6.87
C GLY A 124 14.12 -4.72 -5.85
N LYS A 125 14.72 -3.61 -6.25
CA LYS A 125 15.49 -2.76 -5.33
C LYS A 125 14.58 -2.08 -4.32
N VAL A 126 15.02 -2.05 -3.07
CA VAL A 126 14.39 -1.32 -1.97
C VAL A 126 15.28 -0.13 -1.62
N ALA A 127 14.68 1.04 -1.59
CA ALA A 127 15.34 2.28 -1.20
C ALA A 127 14.85 2.77 0.16
N LYS A 128 15.78 3.25 0.97
CA LYS A 128 15.58 4.01 2.21
C LYS A 128 15.83 5.47 1.91
N ILE A 129 14.93 6.37 2.33
CA ILE A 129 14.94 7.78 1.97
C ILE A 129 14.72 8.61 3.24
N ASP A 130 15.59 9.55 3.49
CA ASP A 130 15.42 10.53 4.55
C ASP A 130 14.27 11.50 4.21
N PRO A 131 13.25 11.65 5.05
CA PRO A 131 12.07 12.48 4.73
C PRO A 131 12.35 13.98 4.75
N GLU A 132 13.43 14.44 5.39
CA GLU A 132 13.79 15.86 5.49
C GLU A 132 14.74 16.28 4.37
N THR A 133 15.82 15.53 4.16
CA THR A 133 16.86 15.84 3.17
C THR A 133 16.57 15.27 1.80
N PHE A 134 15.73 14.24 1.71
CA PHE A 134 15.46 13.41 0.53
C PHE A 134 16.71 12.68 0.00
N GLU A 135 17.72 12.49 0.83
CA GLU A 135 18.81 11.59 0.51
C GLU A 135 18.31 10.13 0.52
N GLY A 136 18.61 9.41 -0.55
CA GLY A 136 18.14 8.03 -0.76
C GLY A 136 19.28 7.06 -1.00
N HIS A 137 19.15 5.85 -0.45
CA HIS A 137 20.11 4.77 -0.61
C HIS A 137 19.41 3.46 -0.96
N ILE A 138 19.96 2.69 -1.90
CA ILE A 138 19.52 1.33 -2.14
C ILE A 138 20.06 0.43 -1.03
N ILE A 139 19.16 -0.21 -0.30
CA ILE A 139 19.49 -1.02 0.88
C ILE A 139 19.28 -2.52 0.68
N HIS A 140 18.61 -2.92 -0.39
CA HIS A 140 18.32 -4.34 -0.65
C HIS A 140 18.02 -4.60 -2.13
N GLN A 141 18.38 -5.81 -2.60
CA GLN A 141 17.99 -6.36 -3.88
C GLN A 141 17.09 -7.58 -3.67
N GLY A 142 15.80 -7.38 -3.75
CA GLY A 142 14.80 -8.44 -3.72
C GLY A 142 14.43 -8.99 -5.11
N PRO A 143 13.42 -9.86 -5.19
CA PRO A 143 12.91 -10.37 -6.45
C PRO A 143 12.31 -9.25 -7.32
N SER A 144 12.46 -9.32 -8.63
CA SER A 144 11.80 -8.40 -9.56
C SER A 144 10.28 -8.63 -9.58
N GLY A 145 9.55 -7.70 -10.18
CA GLY A 145 8.10 -7.77 -10.37
C GLY A 145 7.38 -6.58 -9.73
N SER A 146 6.20 -6.29 -10.26
CA SER A 146 5.36 -5.20 -9.74
C SER A 146 4.89 -5.50 -8.33
N GLN A 147 4.97 -4.52 -7.47
CA GLN A 147 4.29 -4.52 -6.18
C GLN A 147 3.05 -3.64 -6.25
N TYR A 148 2.13 -3.85 -5.31
CA TYR A 148 0.97 -2.98 -5.18
C TYR A 148 0.82 -2.43 -3.77
N GLY A 149 0.82 -3.24 -2.72
CA GLY A 149 0.73 -2.80 -1.34
C GLY A 149 2.07 -2.89 -0.62
N GLN A 150 2.26 -1.99 0.32
CA GLN A 150 3.41 -1.94 1.21
C GLN A 150 2.99 -1.35 2.55
N ALA A 151 3.38 -1.98 3.66
CA ALA A 151 3.09 -1.48 5.00
C ALA A 151 4.14 -1.92 6.01
N ILE A 152 4.26 -1.15 7.09
CA ILE A 152 5.04 -1.48 8.28
C ILE A 152 4.09 -2.05 9.33
N ASN A 153 4.50 -3.15 9.99
CA ASN A 153 3.75 -3.70 11.10
C ASN A 153 4.02 -2.87 12.38
N PRO A 154 3.02 -2.23 13.00
CA PRO A 154 3.24 -1.38 14.17
C PRO A 154 3.77 -2.16 15.39
N ALA A 155 3.41 -3.44 15.53
CA ALA A 155 3.92 -4.31 16.60
C ALA A 155 5.35 -4.80 16.35
N LYS A 156 5.81 -4.77 15.09
CA LYS A 156 7.17 -5.13 14.66
C LYS A 156 7.67 -4.10 13.64
N PRO A 157 7.92 -2.84 14.07
CA PRO A 157 8.05 -1.70 13.15
C PRO A 157 9.33 -1.72 12.29
N TRP A 158 10.16 -2.74 12.44
CA TRP A 158 11.30 -3.04 11.57
C TRP A 158 10.98 -4.03 10.46
N LEU A 159 9.71 -4.49 10.33
CA LEU A 159 9.30 -5.40 9.27
C LEU A 159 8.47 -4.65 8.22
N LEU A 160 8.99 -4.63 7.00
CA LEU A 160 8.34 -4.08 5.83
C LEU A 160 7.64 -5.21 5.06
N TYR A 161 6.31 -5.14 4.99
CA TYR A 161 5.48 -6.11 4.26
C TYR A 161 5.16 -5.58 2.87
N ILE A 162 5.13 -6.47 1.88
CA ILE A 162 5.00 -6.12 0.47
C ILE A 162 4.13 -7.17 -0.24
N THR A 163 3.15 -6.73 -1.06
CA THR A 163 2.42 -7.60 -1.97
C THR A 163 3.08 -7.63 -3.34
N LEU A 164 3.23 -8.80 -3.94
CA LEU A 164 3.81 -8.99 -5.27
C LEU A 164 2.81 -9.52 -6.29
N HIS A 165 2.88 -8.95 -7.49
CA HIS A 165 2.00 -9.29 -8.61
C HIS A 165 2.39 -10.58 -9.33
N SER A 166 1.54 -11.02 -10.27
CA SER A 166 1.74 -12.21 -11.11
C SER A 166 2.97 -12.17 -12.01
N ASN A 167 3.52 -10.98 -12.29
CA ASN A 167 4.76 -10.83 -13.07
C ASN A 167 6.04 -11.00 -12.23
N ALA A 168 5.93 -11.20 -10.92
CA ALA A 168 7.06 -11.60 -10.09
C ALA A 168 7.48 -13.05 -10.40
N PRO A 169 8.72 -13.48 -10.04
CA PRO A 169 9.14 -14.87 -10.15
C PRO A 169 8.14 -15.81 -9.46
N THR A 170 8.01 -17.03 -9.96
CA THR A 170 7.01 -18.00 -9.50
C THR A 170 6.99 -18.18 -7.98
N ALA A 171 8.16 -18.17 -7.35
CA ALA A 171 8.28 -18.28 -5.90
C ALA A 171 7.64 -17.13 -5.12
N TYR A 172 7.42 -15.96 -5.74
CA TYR A 172 6.96 -14.74 -5.08
C TYR A 172 5.64 -14.20 -5.63
N ARG A 173 5.21 -14.65 -6.82
CA ARG A 173 4.01 -14.12 -7.48
C ARG A 173 2.76 -14.29 -6.64
N GLN A 174 1.90 -13.26 -6.65
CA GLN A 174 0.64 -13.22 -5.90
C GLN A 174 0.84 -13.54 -4.41
N GLY A 175 1.97 -13.10 -3.87
CA GLY A 175 2.37 -13.36 -2.51
C GLY A 175 2.48 -12.10 -1.67
N ILE A 176 2.46 -12.34 -0.37
CA ILE A 176 2.86 -11.39 0.65
C ILE A 176 4.25 -11.78 1.09
N SER A 177 5.16 -10.82 1.08
CA SER A 177 6.54 -10.99 1.49
C SER A 177 6.91 -9.97 2.55
N VAL A 178 7.94 -10.26 3.32
CA VAL A 178 8.46 -9.39 4.37
C VAL A 178 9.96 -9.19 4.22
N LEU A 179 10.42 -7.98 4.51
CA LEU A 179 11.84 -7.61 4.62
C LEU A 179 12.11 -7.11 6.03
N ASP A 180 13.15 -7.64 6.67
CA ASP A 180 13.65 -7.11 7.95
C ASP A 180 14.60 -5.94 7.69
N LEU A 181 14.17 -4.75 8.06
CA LEU A 181 14.91 -3.49 7.83
C LEU A 181 16.15 -3.34 8.72
N ARG A 182 16.31 -4.17 9.75
CA ARG A 182 17.50 -4.18 10.63
C ARG A 182 18.68 -4.88 9.98
N ASP A 183 18.40 -5.84 9.10
CA ASP A 183 19.42 -6.62 8.38
C ASP A 183 18.89 -6.97 6.97
N PRO A 184 18.74 -5.95 6.10
CA PRO A 184 18.09 -6.14 4.81
C PRO A 184 18.87 -7.06 3.86
N ASP A 185 20.20 -7.14 4.00
CA ASP A 185 21.06 -8.00 3.18
C ASP A 185 21.42 -9.34 3.85
N GLY A 186 20.95 -9.55 5.08
CA GLY A 186 21.22 -10.75 5.86
C GLY A 186 20.41 -11.98 5.42
N THR A 187 20.64 -13.09 6.11
CA THR A 187 19.95 -14.37 5.85
C THR A 187 18.45 -14.33 6.13
N GLY A 188 17.97 -13.32 6.87
CA GLY A 188 16.56 -13.03 7.13
C GLY A 188 15.87 -12.18 6.05
N GLY A 189 16.60 -11.74 5.02
CA GLY A 189 16.21 -10.80 3.99
C GLY A 189 14.77 -10.90 3.47
N PHE A 190 14.57 -10.82 2.18
CA PHE A 190 13.24 -10.83 1.57
C PHE A 190 12.61 -12.22 1.62
N LYS A 191 11.61 -12.43 2.48
CA LYS A 191 10.97 -13.72 2.72
C LYS A 191 9.50 -13.68 2.31
N ARG A 192 9.05 -14.68 1.53
CA ARG A 192 7.63 -14.93 1.30
C ARG A 192 6.97 -15.53 2.55
N LEU A 193 5.74 -15.10 2.86
CA LEU A 193 4.97 -15.59 4.02
C LEU A 193 3.95 -16.66 3.65
N ASN A 194 3.15 -16.45 2.60
CA ASN A 194 2.07 -17.35 2.23
C ASN A 194 2.53 -18.45 1.26
N ALA A 195 1.71 -19.49 1.08
CA ALA A 195 1.99 -20.60 0.17
C ALA A 195 2.34 -20.10 -1.25
N PRO A 196 3.31 -20.73 -1.92
CA PRO A 196 3.55 -20.50 -3.33
C PRO A 196 2.36 -21.04 -4.14
N GLY A 197 1.91 -20.27 -5.15
CA GLY A 197 0.80 -20.72 -5.98
C GLY A 197 0.34 -19.63 -6.94
N GLY A 198 -0.63 -20.00 -7.76
CA GLY A 198 -1.33 -19.09 -8.65
C GLY A 198 -2.53 -18.43 -7.97
N SER A 199 -3.40 -17.83 -8.78
CA SER A 199 -4.67 -17.23 -8.35
C SER A 199 -5.56 -18.27 -7.68
N ALA A 200 -5.71 -18.21 -6.37
CA ALA A 200 -6.47 -19.17 -5.59
C ALA A 200 -6.95 -18.55 -4.27
N PHE A 201 -7.75 -19.31 -3.54
CA PHE A 201 -8.28 -18.95 -2.24
C PHE A 201 -8.07 -20.08 -1.24
N ARG A 202 -7.48 -19.76 -0.10
CA ARG A 202 -7.44 -20.64 1.08
C ARG A 202 -7.20 -19.81 2.32
N ASP A 203 -8.05 -19.97 3.33
CA ASP A 203 -7.83 -19.51 4.70
C ASP A 203 -7.00 -20.54 5.50
N GLY A 204 -6.56 -20.18 6.71
CA GLY A 204 -5.77 -21.04 7.59
C GLY A 204 -4.40 -20.47 7.92
N PRO A 205 -3.42 -21.28 8.35
CA PRO A 205 -2.05 -20.83 8.59
C PRO A 205 -1.49 -20.09 7.38
N ILE A 206 -0.76 -18.98 7.61
CA ILE A 206 -0.33 -18.10 6.50
C ILE A 206 0.57 -18.85 5.51
N GLU A 207 1.40 -19.79 5.98
CA GLU A 207 2.26 -20.61 5.15
C GLU A 207 1.49 -21.50 4.16
N ASP A 208 0.23 -21.83 4.47
CA ASP A 208 -0.67 -22.62 3.62
C ASP A 208 -1.68 -21.75 2.87
N ALA A 209 -1.86 -20.50 3.27
CA ALA A 209 -2.87 -19.60 2.72
C ALA A 209 -2.58 -19.23 1.27
N LEU A 210 -3.65 -19.02 0.49
CA LEU A 210 -3.59 -18.62 -0.90
C LEU A 210 -4.39 -17.34 -1.11
N PHE A 211 -3.80 -16.43 -1.91
CA PHE A 211 -4.39 -15.16 -2.31
C PHE A 211 -4.50 -15.07 -3.85
N ASN A 212 -5.37 -14.18 -4.31
CA ASN A 212 -5.56 -13.93 -5.73
C ASN A 212 -5.39 -12.44 -6.04
N TYR A 213 -4.23 -12.04 -6.53
CA TYR A 213 -3.87 -10.64 -6.78
C TYR A 213 -4.04 -9.73 -5.55
N PRO A 214 -3.42 -10.02 -4.39
CA PRO A 214 -3.49 -9.12 -3.25
C PRO A 214 -2.92 -7.74 -3.65
N LYS A 215 -3.72 -6.67 -3.43
CA LYS A 215 -3.38 -5.32 -3.91
C LYS A 215 -2.81 -4.44 -2.81
N ASP A 216 -3.44 -4.39 -1.67
CA ASP A 216 -3.01 -3.52 -0.58
C ASP A 216 -3.01 -4.28 0.74
N ILE A 217 -2.18 -3.81 1.64
CA ILE A 217 -2.07 -4.32 3.01
C ILE A 217 -1.96 -3.16 3.98
N LYS A 218 -2.64 -3.27 5.11
CA LYS A 218 -2.52 -2.35 6.25
C LYS A 218 -2.62 -3.14 7.55
N PHE A 219 -2.11 -2.57 8.60
CA PHE A 219 -2.15 -3.15 9.95
C PHE A 219 -3.04 -2.33 10.86
N ASP A 220 -3.71 -3.02 11.80
CA ASP A 220 -4.23 -2.37 13.00
C ASP A 220 -3.13 -2.22 14.07
N ASN A 221 -3.49 -1.62 15.21
CA ASN A 221 -2.55 -1.40 16.31
C ASN A 221 -2.15 -2.69 17.02
N ASP A 222 -2.93 -3.76 16.90
CA ASP A 222 -2.66 -5.07 17.49
C ASP A 222 -1.73 -5.92 16.61
N GLY A 223 -1.38 -5.41 15.41
CA GLY A 223 -0.51 -6.08 14.46
C GLY A 223 -1.23 -7.09 13.56
N ASN A 224 -2.56 -7.09 13.50
CA ASN A 224 -3.30 -7.85 12.52
C ASN A 224 -3.18 -7.15 11.15
N MET A 225 -2.92 -7.93 10.11
CA MET A 225 -2.74 -7.43 8.74
C MET A 225 -4.02 -7.63 7.93
N PHE A 226 -4.58 -6.55 7.42
CA PHE A 226 -5.71 -6.58 6.50
C PHE A 226 -5.24 -6.52 5.06
N VAL A 227 -5.80 -7.38 4.22
CA VAL A 227 -5.39 -7.59 2.84
C VAL A 227 -6.58 -7.40 1.91
N ALA A 228 -6.46 -6.49 0.95
CA ALA A 228 -7.39 -6.42 -0.18
C ALA A 228 -7.09 -7.55 -1.17
N ASP A 229 -7.81 -8.66 -1.05
CA ASP A 229 -7.64 -9.85 -1.91
C ASP A 229 -8.46 -9.66 -3.20
N TYR A 230 -7.93 -8.81 -4.06
CA TYR A 230 -8.58 -8.22 -5.23
C TYR A 230 -9.27 -9.23 -6.13
N GLY A 231 -8.58 -10.31 -6.50
CA GLY A 231 -9.11 -11.32 -7.41
C GLY A 231 -10.10 -12.29 -6.74
N ASN A 232 -10.11 -12.33 -5.41
CA ASN A 232 -11.07 -13.10 -4.63
C ASN A 232 -12.27 -12.24 -4.15
N HIS A 233 -12.29 -10.95 -4.47
CA HIS A 233 -13.39 -10.03 -4.16
C HIS A 233 -13.73 -9.91 -2.68
N CYS A 234 -12.74 -10.07 -1.81
CA CYS A 234 -12.92 -10.05 -0.35
C CYS A 234 -11.77 -9.33 0.37
N ILE A 235 -11.99 -9.08 1.65
CA ILE A 235 -10.95 -8.60 2.57
C ILE A 235 -10.57 -9.76 3.49
N ARG A 236 -9.26 -9.99 3.59
CA ARG A 236 -8.68 -11.01 4.45
C ARG A 236 -7.96 -10.37 5.61
N MET A 237 -7.95 -11.01 6.75
CA MET A 237 -7.13 -10.64 7.90
C MET A 237 -6.12 -11.74 8.18
N VAL A 238 -4.89 -11.35 8.44
CA VAL A 238 -3.86 -12.22 9.01
C VAL A 238 -3.65 -11.79 10.45
N SER A 239 -4.02 -12.63 11.40
CA SER A 239 -3.86 -12.33 12.81
C SER A 239 -2.40 -12.26 13.22
N ALA A 240 -2.11 -11.69 14.40
CA ALA A 240 -0.76 -11.68 14.99
C ALA A 240 -0.16 -13.09 15.13
N ASP A 241 -1.02 -14.14 15.25
CA ASP A 241 -0.64 -15.55 15.30
C ASP A 241 -0.47 -16.19 13.90
N ASN A 242 -0.46 -15.38 12.85
CA ASN A 242 -0.31 -15.80 11.45
C ASN A 242 -1.45 -16.71 10.91
N ILE A 243 -2.66 -16.52 11.38
CA ILE A 243 -3.84 -17.22 10.84
C ILE A 243 -4.59 -16.27 9.88
N VAL A 244 -4.84 -16.73 8.67
CA VAL A 244 -5.60 -16.01 7.66
C VAL A 244 -7.07 -16.37 7.74
N THR A 245 -7.93 -15.36 7.80
CA THR A 245 -9.39 -15.49 7.79
C THR A 245 -10.01 -14.47 6.83
N THR A 246 -11.13 -14.81 6.24
CA THR A 246 -11.94 -13.83 5.49
C THR A 246 -12.78 -13.03 6.46
N VAL A 247 -12.62 -11.70 6.44
CA VAL A 247 -13.33 -10.79 7.37
C VAL A 247 -14.44 -10.00 6.69
N ALA A 248 -14.43 -9.84 5.36
CA ALA A 248 -15.52 -9.21 4.63
C ALA A 248 -15.58 -9.68 3.18
N GLY A 249 -16.81 -9.76 2.64
CA GLY A 249 -17.07 -10.24 1.30
C GLY A 249 -17.21 -11.75 1.22
N GLN A 250 -17.61 -12.23 0.04
CA GLN A 250 -17.76 -13.67 -0.25
C GLN A 250 -16.69 -14.05 -1.28
N PRO A 251 -15.73 -14.93 -0.92
CA PRO A 251 -14.64 -15.27 -1.80
C PRO A 251 -15.10 -15.79 -3.16
N GLY A 252 -14.58 -15.19 -4.24
CA GLY A 252 -14.92 -15.53 -5.62
C GLY A 252 -16.23 -14.94 -6.14
N VAL A 253 -17.01 -14.23 -5.31
CA VAL A 253 -18.28 -13.63 -5.70
C VAL A 253 -18.14 -12.11 -5.86
N ALA A 254 -18.05 -11.66 -7.12
CA ALA A 254 -18.04 -10.24 -7.44
C ALA A 254 -19.45 -9.66 -7.37
N GLY A 255 -19.61 -8.49 -6.75
CA GLY A 255 -20.90 -7.80 -6.70
C GLY A 255 -20.86 -6.50 -5.92
N TYR A 256 -22.06 -5.92 -5.75
CA TYR A 256 -22.29 -4.80 -4.86
C TYR A 256 -23.49 -5.12 -3.96
N LYS A 257 -23.22 -5.31 -2.69
CA LYS A 257 -24.23 -5.54 -1.67
C LYS A 257 -23.70 -5.00 -0.33
N ASP A 258 -24.48 -4.18 0.33
CA ASP A 258 -24.26 -3.80 1.74
C ASP A 258 -24.89 -4.85 2.65
N GLY A 259 -24.42 -4.95 3.89
CA GLY A 259 -24.88 -5.92 4.86
C GLY A 259 -23.79 -6.29 5.86
N GLY A 260 -24.01 -7.36 6.60
CA GLY A 260 -23.01 -7.89 7.52
C GLY A 260 -21.68 -8.24 6.81
N PRO A 261 -20.57 -8.37 7.54
CA PRO A 261 -19.24 -8.53 6.96
C PRO A 261 -19.18 -9.62 5.90
N LEU A 262 -19.63 -10.83 6.19
CA LEU A 262 -19.62 -11.96 5.26
C LEU A 262 -20.84 -12.04 4.31
N GLU A 263 -21.80 -11.13 4.46
CA GLU A 263 -22.95 -10.99 3.56
C GLU A 263 -22.73 -9.93 2.48
N SER A 264 -21.81 -9.00 2.74
CA SER A 264 -21.44 -7.94 1.81
C SER A 264 -20.80 -8.51 0.55
N LEU A 265 -20.92 -7.80 -0.57
CA LEU A 265 -20.23 -8.13 -1.81
C LEU A 265 -19.38 -6.95 -2.26
N PHE A 266 -18.18 -7.26 -2.70
CA PHE A 266 -17.24 -6.33 -3.30
C PHE A 266 -16.92 -6.73 -4.74
N LYS A 267 -16.39 -5.79 -5.49
CA LYS A 267 -15.89 -6.06 -6.84
C LYS A 267 -14.48 -5.53 -6.98
N ASN A 268 -13.51 -6.45 -6.95
CA ASN A 268 -12.10 -6.10 -7.09
C ASN A 268 -11.64 -5.02 -6.07
N PRO A 269 -11.79 -5.25 -4.73
CA PRO A 269 -11.32 -4.31 -3.73
C PRO A 269 -9.81 -4.08 -3.91
N TRP A 270 -9.39 -2.81 -3.91
CA TRP A 270 -8.00 -2.47 -4.21
C TRP A 270 -7.24 -2.02 -2.97
N GLY A 271 -7.69 -0.97 -2.30
CA GLY A 271 -7.05 -0.38 -1.13
C GLY A 271 -7.80 -0.66 0.16
N VAL A 272 -7.06 -0.70 1.25
CA VAL A 272 -7.59 -0.79 2.61
C VAL A 272 -6.95 0.27 3.49
N ALA A 273 -7.67 0.75 4.49
CA ALA A 273 -7.14 1.52 5.61
C ALA A 273 -7.86 1.10 6.89
N VAL A 274 -7.18 1.15 8.01
CA VAL A 274 -7.74 0.75 9.32
C VAL A 274 -7.54 1.89 10.29
N ASN A 275 -8.62 2.32 10.96
CA ASN A 275 -8.54 3.35 11.99
C ASN A 275 -8.19 2.76 13.36
N GLU A 276 -8.05 3.60 14.37
CA GLU A 276 -7.72 3.18 15.74
C GLU A 276 -8.84 2.40 16.42
N GLN A 277 -10.07 2.54 15.96
CA GLN A 277 -11.23 1.80 16.45
C GLN A 277 -11.37 0.42 15.81
N GLY A 278 -10.52 0.08 14.82
CA GLY A 278 -10.59 -1.17 14.07
C GLY A 278 -11.55 -1.13 12.86
N ASP A 279 -12.18 0.00 12.58
CA ASP A 279 -13.00 0.14 11.37
C ASP A 279 -12.12 0.05 10.11
N ILE A 280 -12.59 -0.67 9.12
CA ILE A 280 -11.86 -0.88 7.86
C ILE A 280 -12.51 -0.08 6.74
N TYR A 281 -11.74 0.78 6.10
CA TYR A 281 -12.12 1.48 4.88
C TYR A 281 -11.60 0.72 3.67
N ILE A 282 -12.46 0.49 2.69
CA ILE A 282 -12.19 -0.36 1.54
C ILE A 282 -12.43 0.43 0.26
N ALA A 283 -11.40 0.57 -0.58
CA ALA A 283 -11.56 1.05 -1.94
C ALA A 283 -12.13 -0.08 -2.82
N ASP A 284 -13.44 -0.15 -2.90
CA ASP A 284 -14.19 -1.12 -3.72
C ASP A 284 -14.13 -0.69 -5.19
N TRP A 285 -12.96 -0.89 -5.80
CA TRP A 285 -12.55 -0.28 -7.07
C TRP A 285 -13.49 -0.63 -8.22
N GLY A 286 -13.87 -1.89 -8.35
CA GLY A 286 -14.76 -2.34 -9.42
C GLY A 286 -16.18 -1.81 -9.30
N ASN A 287 -16.59 -1.31 -8.13
CA ASN A 287 -17.86 -0.63 -7.87
C ASN A 287 -17.72 0.89 -7.79
N ALA A 288 -16.50 1.43 -7.96
CA ALA A 288 -16.17 2.87 -7.88
C ALA A 288 -16.63 3.54 -6.57
N ARG A 289 -16.47 2.85 -5.43
CA ARG A 289 -16.92 3.29 -4.11
C ARG A 289 -15.85 3.10 -3.05
N ILE A 290 -15.94 3.90 -1.99
CA ILE A 290 -15.32 3.61 -0.69
C ILE A 290 -16.39 3.02 0.20
N ARG A 291 -16.08 1.92 0.84
CA ARG A 291 -16.96 1.21 1.77
C ARG A 291 -16.31 1.22 3.14
N LYS A 292 -17.13 1.29 4.19
CA LYS A 292 -16.69 1.15 5.57
C LYS A 292 -17.24 -0.14 6.15
N LEU A 293 -16.40 -0.90 6.78
CA LEU A 293 -16.74 -2.04 7.62
C LEU A 293 -16.48 -1.68 9.08
N VAL A 294 -17.51 -1.74 9.89
CA VAL A 294 -17.40 -1.60 11.34
C VAL A 294 -17.32 -3.00 11.93
N ILE A 295 -16.29 -3.26 12.74
CA ILE A 295 -16.15 -4.52 13.47
C ILE A 295 -16.65 -4.26 14.90
N GLU A 296 -17.84 -4.79 15.21
CA GLU A 296 -18.44 -4.72 16.55
C GLU A 296 -17.81 -5.75 17.49
#